data_889c31b23bd545d1390fd5da040f0ad0
#
_entry.id   889c31b23bd545d1390fd5da040f0ad0
#
_cell.length_a   1.000
_cell.length_b   1.000
_cell.length_c   1.000
_cell.angle_alpha   90.00
_cell.angle_beta   90.00
_cell.angle_gamma   90.00
#
_symmetry.space_group_name_H-M   'P 1'
#
loop_
_entity.id
_entity.type
_entity.pdbx_description
1 polymer ?
#
loop_
_entity_poly.entity_id
_entity_poly.type
_entity_poly.pdbx_seq_one_letter_code
_entity_poly.pdbx_strand_id
1 'polypeptide(L)'
;MYNRDRAKASSGNSDIDRILSEISQDCLGLRLRKLDRIVTQIYEKRLAPHDISLAQFTLLTVIGRLKEPSPAQLGSFLQIEKSSLSRNLQLLIRRGLVAAPDTRAQRIDRVGLSEAGRRKIQSALADWRAAQKAASDLLGPRFFRELRKAVDTLDAAPR
;
A
#
# COMPACT_ATOMS: atom_id res chain seq x y z
N MET A 1 -4.55 2.72 58.50
CA MET A 1 -5.28 3.38 57.39
C MET A 1 -4.48 3.37 56.05
N TYR A 2 -3.60 2.38 55.84
CA TYR A 2 -2.57 2.40 54.75
C TYR A 2 -2.73 1.26 53.72
N ASN A 3 -3.79 0.44 53.80
CA ASN A 3 -3.87 -0.79 53.00
C ASN A 3 -5.00 -0.78 51.94
N ARG A 4 -5.82 0.29 51.84
CA ARG A 4 -6.92 0.40 50.82
C ARG A 4 -6.47 0.94 49.50
N ASP A 5 -5.41 1.75 49.45
CA ASP A 5 -4.95 2.39 48.22
C ASP A 5 -4.09 1.45 47.34
N ARG A 6 -3.38 0.49 47.94
CA ARG A 6 -2.62 -0.52 47.19
C ARG A 6 -3.49 -1.54 46.47
N ALA A 7 -4.64 -1.88 47.03
CA ALA A 7 -5.58 -2.82 46.40
C ALA A 7 -6.31 -2.19 45.19
N LYS A 8 -6.61 -0.89 45.23
CA LYS A 8 -7.19 -0.15 44.10
C LYS A 8 -6.21 0.08 42.97
N ALA A 9 -4.92 0.30 43.27
CA ALA A 9 -3.89 0.45 42.23
C ALA A 9 -3.60 -0.88 41.53
N SER A 10 -3.70 -2.02 42.22
CA SER A 10 -3.50 -3.36 41.65
C SER A 10 -4.67 -3.80 40.72
N SER A 11 -5.92 -3.46 41.08
CA SER A 11 -7.07 -3.79 40.25
C SER A 11 -7.13 -2.95 38.97
N GLY A 12 -6.79 -1.66 39.04
CA GLY A 12 -6.72 -0.78 37.87
C GLY A 12 -5.65 -1.19 36.87
N ASN A 13 -4.54 -1.73 37.33
CA ASN A 13 -3.48 -2.21 36.45
C ASN A 13 -3.88 -3.52 35.73
N SER A 14 -4.57 -4.43 36.42
CA SER A 14 -5.08 -5.67 35.81
C SER A 14 -6.18 -5.42 34.77
N ASP A 15 -7.03 -4.41 34.97
CA ASP A 15 -8.08 -4.05 34.03
C ASP A 15 -7.51 -3.41 32.77
N ILE A 16 -6.52 -2.51 32.88
CA ILE A 16 -5.87 -1.94 31.73
C ILE A 16 -5.06 -2.99 30.94
N ASP A 17 -4.39 -3.91 31.62
CA ASP A 17 -3.65 -5.01 30.95
C ASP A 17 -4.59 -5.91 30.14
N ARG A 18 -5.79 -6.19 30.65
CA ARG A 18 -6.81 -6.94 29.92
C ARG A 18 -7.30 -6.18 28.68
N ILE A 19 -7.59 -4.88 28.81
CA ILE A 19 -8.02 -4.03 27.69
C ILE A 19 -6.91 -3.96 26.62
N LEU A 20 -5.66 -3.76 27.02
CA LEU A 20 -4.53 -3.72 26.09
C LEU A 20 -4.34 -5.06 25.37
N SER A 21 -4.53 -6.17 26.07
CA SER A 21 -4.49 -7.51 25.48
C SER A 21 -5.59 -7.70 24.45
N GLU A 22 -6.83 -7.34 24.79
CA GLU A 22 -7.99 -7.41 23.88
C GLU A 22 -7.74 -6.58 22.61
N ILE A 23 -7.36 -5.30 22.76
CA ILE A 23 -7.06 -4.42 21.61
C ILE A 23 -5.93 -4.99 20.78
N SER A 24 -4.84 -5.47 21.39
CA SER A 24 -3.69 -5.99 20.64
C SER A 24 -3.98 -7.28 19.90
N GLN A 25 -4.90 -8.11 20.42
CA GLN A 25 -5.25 -9.39 19.82
C GLN A 25 -6.37 -9.26 18.76
N ASP A 26 -7.34 -8.39 18.96
CA ASP A 26 -8.55 -8.36 18.15
C ASP A 26 -8.65 -7.16 17.20
N CYS A 27 -7.78 -6.15 17.35
CA CYS A 27 -7.82 -4.97 16.49
C CYS A 27 -7.51 -5.31 15.03
N LEU A 28 -8.55 -5.27 14.17
CA LEU A 28 -8.42 -5.48 12.72
C LEU A 28 -7.43 -4.50 12.08
N GLY A 29 -7.47 -3.22 12.48
CA GLY A 29 -6.58 -2.20 11.95
C GLY A 29 -5.10 -2.49 12.25
N LEU A 30 -4.78 -3.00 13.45
CA LEU A 30 -3.43 -3.42 13.81
C LEU A 30 -2.97 -4.61 12.96
N ARG A 31 -3.84 -5.60 12.77
CA ARG A 31 -3.55 -6.80 11.96
C ARG A 31 -3.32 -6.46 10.50
N LEU A 32 -4.16 -5.61 9.91
CA LEU A 32 -4.00 -5.16 8.52
C LEU A 32 -2.71 -4.37 8.31
N ARG A 33 -2.37 -3.45 9.23
CA ARG A 33 -1.09 -2.71 9.15
C ARG A 33 0.13 -3.62 9.27
N LYS A 34 0.07 -4.64 10.16
CA LYS A 34 1.16 -5.62 10.27
C LYS A 34 1.29 -6.46 9.01
N LEU A 35 0.17 -6.91 8.46
CA LEU A 35 0.10 -7.67 7.22
C LEU A 35 0.67 -6.85 6.05
N ASP A 36 0.22 -5.61 5.88
CA ASP A 36 0.69 -4.69 4.85
C ASP A 36 2.21 -4.53 4.91
N ARG A 37 2.78 -4.28 6.10
CA ARG A 37 4.23 -4.16 6.27
C ARG A 37 4.99 -5.41 5.87
N ILE A 38 4.51 -6.60 6.28
CA ILE A 38 5.16 -7.89 5.96
C ILE A 38 5.13 -8.11 4.44
N VAL A 39 3.97 -7.92 3.81
CA VAL A 39 3.81 -8.11 2.37
C VAL A 39 4.65 -7.08 1.61
N THR A 40 4.59 -5.80 1.98
CA THR A 40 5.40 -4.74 1.38
C THR A 40 6.89 -5.07 1.41
N GLN A 41 7.43 -5.54 2.54
CA GLN A 41 8.85 -5.92 2.65
C GLN A 41 9.25 -7.04 1.68
N ILE A 42 8.38 -8.01 1.42
CA ILE A 42 8.64 -9.08 0.44
C ILE A 42 8.84 -8.50 -0.97
N TYR A 43 7.97 -7.56 -1.37
CA TYR A 43 8.08 -6.90 -2.68
C TYR A 43 9.27 -5.94 -2.75
N GLU A 44 9.48 -5.09 -1.72
CA GLU A 44 10.58 -4.12 -1.68
C GLU A 44 11.93 -4.83 -1.84
N LYS A 45 12.14 -5.97 -1.16
CA LYS A 45 13.37 -6.76 -1.28
C LYS A 45 13.62 -7.24 -2.71
N ARG A 46 12.57 -7.60 -3.46
CA ARG A 46 12.68 -8.09 -4.83
C ARG A 46 12.76 -6.96 -5.87
N LEU A 47 12.14 -5.83 -5.58
CA LEU A 47 12.13 -4.67 -6.49
C LEU A 47 13.35 -3.76 -6.30
N ALA A 48 14.05 -3.85 -5.18
CA ALA A 48 15.24 -3.04 -4.88
C ALA A 48 16.30 -3.04 -6.00
N PRO A 49 16.66 -4.18 -6.65
CA PRO A 49 17.61 -4.19 -7.75
C PRO A 49 17.19 -3.36 -8.96
N HIS A 50 15.91 -3.07 -9.09
CA HIS A 50 15.35 -2.25 -10.16
C HIS A 50 15.24 -0.78 -9.79
N ASP A 51 15.72 -0.37 -8.60
CA ASP A 51 15.60 1.00 -8.10
C ASP A 51 14.17 1.54 -8.20
N ILE A 52 13.21 0.74 -7.75
CA ILE A 52 11.79 1.10 -7.71
C ILE A 52 11.12 0.49 -6.48
N SER A 53 10.33 1.29 -5.77
CA SER A 53 9.52 0.79 -4.65
C SER A 53 8.23 0.10 -5.13
N LEU A 54 7.62 -0.71 -4.26
CA LEU A 54 6.31 -1.31 -4.55
C LEU A 54 5.26 -0.24 -4.88
N ALA A 55 5.22 0.85 -4.12
CA ALA A 55 4.28 1.95 -4.35
C ALA A 55 4.48 2.58 -5.74
N GLN A 56 5.72 2.78 -6.18
CA GLN A 56 6.05 3.32 -7.49
C GLN A 56 5.72 2.34 -8.61
N PHE A 57 6.05 1.06 -8.42
CA PHE A 57 5.72 -0.01 -9.37
C PHE A 57 4.20 -0.14 -9.57
N THR A 58 3.44 -0.12 -8.47
CA THR A 58 1.98 -0.13 -8.50
C THR A 58 1.44 1.09 -9.25
N LEU A 59 1.98 2.28 -8.97
CA LEU A 59 1.54 3.51 -9.63
C LEU A 59 1.80 3.46 -11.14
N LEU A 60 2.98 3.02 -11.59
CA LEU A 60 3.29 2.82 -13.01
C LEU A 60 2.31 1.84 -13.67
N THR A 61 2.01 0.73 -12.99
CA THR A 61 1.10 -0.30 -13.50
C THR A 61 -0.32 0.24 -13.68
N VAL A 62 -0.81 1.01 -12.70
CA VAL A 62 -2.16 1.60 -12.75
C VAL A 62 -2.25 2.71 -13.81
N ILE A 63 -1.22 3.55 -13.96
CA ILE A 63 -1.15 4.55 -15.04
C ILE A 63 -1.24 3.86 -16.41
N GLY A 64 -0.48 2.79 -16.60
CA GLY A 64 -0.50 2.02 -17.85
C GLY A 64 -1.86 1.37 -18.14
N ARG A 65 -2.54 0.88 -17.09
CA ARG A 65 -3.86 0.25 -17.19
C ARG A 65 -4.98 1.25 -17.53
N LEU A 66 -4.99 2.40 -16.85
CA LEU A 66 -6.06 3.40 -16.98
C LEU A 66 -5.92 4.30 -18.21
N LYS A 67 -4.77 4.27 -18.90
CA LYS A 67 -4.49 5.09 -20.09
C LYS A 67 -4.73 6.59 -19.81
N GLU A 68 -3.68 7.31 -19.48
CA GLU A 68 -3.71 8.75 -19.21
C GLU A 68 -4.70 9.21 -18.11
N PRO A 69 -4.70 8.58 -16.92
CA PRO A 69 -5.56 9.01 -15.83
C PRO A 69 -5.17 10.40 -15.30
N SER A 70 -6.14 11.09 -14.71
CA SER A 70 -5.84 12.26 -13.87
C SER A 70 -5.30 11.82 -12.50
N PRO A 71 -4.56 12.69 -11.78
CA PRO A 71 -4.14 12.41 -10.40
C PRO A 71 -5.30 12.09 -9.47
N ALA A 72 -6.46 12.72 -9.66
CA ALA A 72 -7.65 12.43 -8.87
C ALA A 72 -8.16 10.99 -9.11
N GLN A 73 -8.20 10.54 -10.36
CA GLN A 73 -8.57 9.16 -10.70
C GLN A 73 -7.58 8.14 -10.11
N LEU A 74 -6.26 8.44 -10.12
CA LEU A 74 -5.26 7.58 -9.49
C LEU A 74 -5.43 7.51 -7.98
N GLY A 75 -5.66 8.64 -7.31
CA GLY A 75 -5.89 8.69 -5.86
C GLY A 75 -7.13 7.90 -5.45
N SER A 76 -8.21 8.07 -6.19
CA SER A 76 -9.46 7.32 -5.99
C SER A 76 -9.28 5.82 -6.22
N PHE A 77 -8.63 5.42 -7.32
CA PHE A 77 -8.40 4.02 -7.65
C PHE A 77 -7.50 3.31 -6.64
N LEU A 78 -6.43 3.97 -6.20
CA LEU A 78 -5.45 3.41 -5.28
C LEU A 78 -5.77 3.64 -3.81
N GLN A 79 -6.80 4.43 -3.49
CA GLN A 79 -7.19 4.79 -2.11
C GLN A 79 -6.01 5.39 -1.32
N ILE A 80 -5.21 6.25 -1.95
CA ILE A 80 -4.03 6.87 -1.34
C ILE A 80 -4.18 8.37 -1.16
N GLU A 81 -3.53 8.87 -0.11
CA GLU A 81 -3.50 10.30 0.21
C GLU A 81 -2.86 11.12 -0.92
N LYS A 82 -3.47 12.28 -1.19
CA LYS A 82 -3.04 13.23 -2.23
C LYS A 82 -1.57 13.60 -2.12
N SER A 83 -1.06 13.80 -0.90
CA SER A 83 0.34 14.16 -0.65
C SER A 83 1.31 13.04 -1.01
N SER A 84 0.95 11.79 -0.70
CA SER A 84 1.74 10.60 -1.03
C SER A 84 1.73 10.32 -2.54
N LEU A 85 0.56 10.45 -3.17
CA LEU A 85 0.43 10.37 -4.63
C LEU A 85 1.29 11.41 -5.32
N SER A 86 1.16 12.68 -4.93
CA SER A 86 1.90 13.78 -5.55
C SER A 86 3.41 13.59 -5.49
N ARG A 87 3.95 13.19 -4.32
CA ARG A 87 5.39 12.92 -4.15
C ARG A 87 5.89 11.82 -5.08
N ASN A 88 5.18 10.68 -5.11
CA ASN A 88 5.56 9.56 -5.96
C ASN A 88 5.44 9.90 -7.44
N LEU A 89 4.37 10.59 -7.83
CA LEU A 89 4.13 10.99 -9.21
C LEU A 89 5.21 11.96 -9.73
N GLN A 90 5.54 12.99 -8.94
CA GLN A 90 6.62 13.93 -9.27
C GLN A 90 7.98 13.22 -9.39
N LEU A 91 8.27 12.25 -8.52
CA LEU A 91 9.51 11.48 -8.62
C LEU A 91 9.54 10.66 -9.91
N LEU A 92 8.46 9.98 -10.27
CA LEU A 92 8.38 9.18 -11.49
C LEU A 92 8.47 10.04 -12.75
N ILE A 93 7.90 11.25 -12.75
CA ILE A 93 8.03 12.23 -13.83
C ILE A 93 9.48 12.69 -13.95
N ARG A 94 10.12 13.11 -12.86
CA ARG A 94 11.55 13.51 -12.87
C ARG A 94 12.48 12.40 -13.37
N ARG A 95 12.15 11.14 -13.09
CA ARG A 95 12.87 9.95 -13.58
C ARG A 95 12.54 9.59 -15.03
N GLY A 96 11.65 10.33 -15.68
CA GLY A 96 11.22 10.06 -17.05
C GLY A 96 10.41 8.78 -17.23
N LEU A 97 9.91 8.18 -16.14
CA LEU A 97 9.11 6.95 -16.18
C LEU A 97 7.62 7.22 -16.47
N VAL A 98 7.18 8.43 -16.16
CA VAL A 98 5.83 8.94 -16.41
C VAL A 98 5.94 10.19 -17.26
N ALA A 99 5.14 10.28 -18.32
CA ALA A 99 4.96 11.46 -19.14
C ALA A 99 3.79 12.30 -18.59
N ALA A 100 4.03 13.61 -18.47
CA ALA A 100 2.98 14.59 -18.22
C ALA A 100 2.95 15.53 -19.44
N PRO A 101 1.80 15.70 -20.12
CA PRO A 101 1.74 16.43 -21.40
C PRO A 101 2.14 17.91 -21.30
N ASP A 102 2.00 18.52 -20.13
CA ASP A 102 2.39 19.93 -19.93
C ASP A 102 3.07 20.13 -18.58
N THR A 103 4.42 20.11 -18.62
CA THR A 103 5.24 20.42 -17.43
C THR A 103 5.30 21.91 -17.12
N ARG A 104 4.76 22.79 -17.98
CA ARG A 104 4.71 24.25 -17.78
C ARG A 104 3.43 24.67 -17.05
N ALA A 105 2.37 23.85 -17.08
CA ALA A 105 1.17 24.11 -16.31
C ALA A 105 1.45 23.86 -14.82
N GLN A 106 0.96 24.77 -13.96
CA GLN A 106 1.05 24.61 -12.49
C GLN A 106 0.29 23.38 -11.99
N ARG A 107 -0.44 22.69 -12.86
CA ARG A 107 -1.29 21.55 -12.52
C ARG A 107 -1.13 20.43 -13.55
N ILE A 108 -0.86 19.24 -13.05
CA ILE A 108 -0.83 18.02 -13.86
C ILE A 108 -2.28 17.54 -14.02
N ASP A 109 -2.81 17.63 -15.23
CA ASP A 109 -4.18 17.19 -15.53
C ASP A 109 -4.26 15.71 -15.87
N ARG A 110 -3.31 15.19 -16.62
CA ARG A 110 -3.21 13.79 -17.01
C ARG A 110 -1.77 13.30 -16.99
N VAL A 111 -1.59 11.99 -16.82
CA VAL A 111 -0.28 11.35 -16.83
C VAL A 111 -0.32 10.07 -17.65
N GLY A 112 0.72 9.85 -18.42
CA GLY A 112 0.88 8.66 -19.25
C GLY A 112 2.12 7.84 -18.87
N LEU A 113 2.10 6.55 -19.16
CA LEU A 113 3.26 5.70 -19.01
C LEU A 113 4.23 5.97 -20.18
N SER A 114 5.44 6.41 -19.87
CA SER A 114 6.48 6.62 -20.88
C SER A 114 7.03 5.29 -21.39
N GLU A 115 7.80 5.33 -22.48
CA GLU A 115 8.49 4.14 -22.98
C GLU A 115 9.54 3.61 -21.96
N ALA A 116 10.22 4.49 -21.24
CA ALA A 116 11.11 4.12 -20.14
C ALA A 116 10.34 3.46 -18.99
N GLY A 117 9.13 3.97 -18.67
CA GLY A 117 8.24 3.35 -17.68
C GLY A 117 7.79 1.95 -18.09
N ARG A 118 7.44 1.73 -19.36
CA ARG A 118 7.12 0.38 -19.89
C ARG A 118 8.29 -0.57 -19.73
N ARG A 119 9.48 -0.16 -20.16
CA ARG A 119 10.71 -0.98 -19.99
C ARG A 119 11.00 -1.28 -18.51
N LYS A 120 10.78 -0.32 -17.61
CA LYS A 120 10.95 -0.50 -16.17
C LYS A 120 10.01 -1.59 -15.63
N ILE A 121 8.74 -1.58 -16.01
CA ILE A 121 7.78 -2.64 -15.62
C ILE A 121 8.22 -3.99 -16.18
N GLN A 122 8.62 -4.05 -17.44
CA GLN A 122 9.07 -5.29 -18.08
C GLN A 122 10.30 -5.88 -17.41
N SER A 123 11.31 -5.06 -17.11
CA SER A 123 12.53 -5.51 -16.45
C SER A 123 12.30 -6.04 -15.03
N ALA A 124 11.35 -5.45 -14.29
CA ALA A 124 11.03 -5.84 -12.92
C ALA A 124 10.00 -6.99 -12.83
N LEU A 125 9.41 -7.42 -13.95
CA LEU A 125 8.28 -8.36 -13.94
C LEU A 125 8.62 -9.72 -13.33
N ALA A 126 9.82 -10.25 -13.59
CA ALA A 126 10.24 -11.54 -13.05
C ALA A 126 10.36 -11.50 -11.51
N ASP A 127 10.97 -10.43 -10.99
CA ASP A 127 11.13 -10.23 -9.55
C ASP A 127 9.81 -9.90 -8.86
N TRP A 128 8.93 -9.14 -9.51
CA TRP A 128 7.57 -8.95 -9.02
C TRP A 128 6.81 -10.28 -8.93
N ARG A 129 6.90 -11.15 -9.95
CA ARG A 129 6.28 -12.49 -9.90
C ARG A 129 6.85 -13.36 -8.78
N ALA A 130 8.15 -13.30 -8.54
CA ALA A 130 8.78 -14.00 -7.44
C ALA A 130 8.32 -13.48 -6.07
N ALA A 131 8.16 -12.14 -5.91
CA ALA A 131 7.58 -11.54 -4.72
C ALA A 131 6.12 -11.95 -4.52
N GLN A 132 5.31 -11.91 -5.58
CA GLN A 132 3.92 -12.34 -5.57
C GLN A 132 3.78 -13.80 -5.11
N LYS A 133 4.62 -14.68 -5.64
CA LYS A 133 4.65 -16.08 -5.22
C LYS A 133 5.01 -16.21 -3.74
N ALA A 134 6.07 -15.56 -3.29
CA ALA A 134 6.50 -15.61 -1.88
C ALA A 134 5.43 -15.09 -0.93
N ALA A 135 4.76 -13.99 -1.26
CA ALA A 135 3.65 -13.45 -0.46
C ALA A 135 2.45 -14.41 -0.46
N SER A 136 2.11 -15.01 -1.60
CA SER A 136 1.02 -15.97 -1.72
C SER A 136 1.30 -17.27 -0.96
N ASP A 137 2.52 -17.78 -1.00
CA ASP A 137 2.94 -18.97 -0.24
C ASP A 137 2.88 -18.70 1.27
N LEU A 138 3.32 -17.51 1.72
CA LEU A 138 3.29 -17.11 3.13
C LEU A 138 1.87 -17.01 3.68
N LEU A 139 0.95 -16.44 2.92
CA LEU A 139 -0.42 -16.18 3.35
C LEU A 139 -1.36 -17.35 3.11
N GLY A 140 -0.98 -18.24 2.22
CA GLY A 140 -1.79 -19.36 1.79
C GLY A 140 -2.87 -18.99 0.74
N PRO A 141 -3.22 -19.95 -0.14
CA PRO A 141 -4.11 -19.68 -1.28
C PRO A 141 -5.55 -19.32 -0.86
N ARG A 142 -6.01 -19.84 0.29
CA ARG A 142 -7.34 -19.52 0.83
C ARG A 142 -7.42 -18.04 1.22
N PHE A 143 -6.45 -17.56 1.99
CA PHE A 143 -6.42 -16.16 2.43
C PHE A 143 -6.33 -15.21 1.23
N PHE A 144 -5.43 -15.50 0.28
CA PHE A 144 -5.27 -14.67 -0.92
C PHE A 144 -6.57 -14.55 -1.72
N ARG A 145 -7.32 -15.63 -1.88
CA ARG A 145 -8.62 -15.63 -2.56
C ARG A 145 -9.66 -14.80 -1.82
N GLU A 146 -9.75 -14.93 -0.49
CA GLU A 146 -10.72 -14.19 0.33
C GLU A 146 -10.37 -12.68 0.38
N LEU A 147 -9.08 -12.33 0.48
CA LEU A 147 -8.62 -10.94 0.40
C LEU A 147 -9.00 -10.31 -0.95
N ARG A 148 -8.78 -11.03 -2.04
CA ARG A 148 -9.16 -10.55 -3.38
C ARG A 148 -10.66 -10.27 -3.47
N LYS A 149 -11.51 -11.22 -3.03
CA LYS A 149 -12.96 -11.03 -2.99
C LYS A 149 -13.37 -9.82 -2.15
N ALA A 150 -12.77 -9.65 -0.98
CA ALA A 150 -13.06 -8.53 -0.09
C ALA A 150 -12.74 -7.19 -0.77
N VAL A 151 -11.58 -7.07 -1.43
CA VAL A 151 -11.19 -5.86 -2.16
C VAL A 151 -12.13 -5.62 -3.34
N ASP A 152 -12.43 -6.65 -4.16
CA ASP A 152 -13.34 -6.53 -5.31
C ASP A 152 -14.75 -6.06 -4.86
N THR A 153 -15.23 -6.53 -3.70
CA THR A 153 -16.51 -6.11 -3.11
C THR A 153 -16.49 -4.65 -2.68
N LEU A 154 -15.40 -4.21 -2.03
CA LEU A 154 -15.25 -2.83 -1.57
C LEU A 154 -15.12 -1.85 -2.75
N ASP A 155 -14.48 -2.25 -3.84
CA ASP A 155 -14.35 -1.43 -5.04
C ASP A 155 -15.66 -1.29 -5.82
N ALA A 156 -16.56 -2.27 -5.70
CA ALA A 156 -17.89 -2.24 -6.31
C ALA A 156 -18.95 -1.49 -5.48
N ALA A 157 -18.68 -1.19 -4.21
CA ALA A 157 -19.61 -0.50 -3.33
C ALA A 157 -19.81 0.96 -3.76
N PRO A 158 -21.04 1.48 -3.83
CA PRO A 158 -21.30 2.90 -4.08
C PRO A 158 -20.71 3.74 -2.94
N ARG A 159 -20.00 4.82 -3.30
CA ARG A 159 -19.36 5.77 -2.37
C ARG A 159 -20.12 7.08 -2.35
#